data_d2dab1e38762dc937e6fe06e3261ad70
#
_entry.id   d2dab1e38762dc937e6fe06e3261ad70
#
_cell.length_a   1.000
_cell.length_b   1.000
_cell.length_c   1.000
_cell.angle_alpha   90.00
_cell.angle_beta   90.00
_cell.angle_gamma   90.00
#
_symmetry.space_group_name_H-M   'P 1'
#
loop_
_entity.id
_entity.type
_entity.pdbx_description
1 polymer ?
#
loop_
_entity_poly.entity_id
_entity_poly.type
_entity_poly.pdbx_seq_one_letter_code
_entity_poly.pdbx_strand_id
1 'polypeptide(L)'
;MTYLINEKCINYKLALKNGFKNAKHDLIVSFDIDYFSQKFLEQSLKLSDEFVGIVASKRMSESEDERTIVRKLATSTFVLILKFLFQTSLSDTHGMKAIRRDNIQKEINNVISTQDIFDTELLIRIEKSGFRIQEVPAKVNEIRPSVSVIFTLSLIHI
;
A
#
# COMPACT_ATOMS: atom_id res chain seq x y z
N MET A 1 5.37 -20.78 -11.45
CA MET A 1 5.57 -19.84 -10.33
C MET A 1 6.96 -19.26 -10.45
N THR A 2 7.12 -17.95 -10.61
CA THR A 2 8.44 -17.33 -10.80
C THR A 2 8.81 -16.63 -9.50
N TYR A 3 9.89 -17.03 -8.87
CA TYR A 3 10.45 -16.36 -7.71
C TYR A 3 11.48 -15.34 -8.16
N LEU A 4 11.37 -14.09 -7.73
CA LEU A 4 12.42 -13.09 -7.86
C LEU A 4 13.14 -13.02 -6.51
N ILE A 5 14.30 -13.67 -6.44
CA ILE A 5 15.18 -13.52 -5.27
C ILE A 5 16.01 -12.27 -5.51
N ASN A 6 15.80 -11.26 -4.68
CA ASN A 6 16.54 -10.00 -4.79
C ASN A 6 17.73 -10.01 -3.81
N GLU A 7 18.79 -10.72 -4.19
CA GLU A 7 19.98 -10.91 -3.35
C GLU A 7 20.73 -9.61 -2.99
N LYS A 8 20.43 -8.52 -3.68
CA LYS A 8 21.09 -7.21 -3.50
C LYS A 8 20.18 -6.12 -2.96
N CYS A 9 18.93 -6.43 -2.63
CA CYS A 9 17.99 -5.40 -2.22
C CYS A 9 18.04 -5.20 -0.69
N ILE A 10 18.75 -4.18 -0.28
CA ILE A 10 18.83 -3.75 1.13
C ILE A 10 17.52 -3.05 1.56
N ASN A 11 16.69 -2.64 0.60
CA ASN A 11 15.47 -1.86 0.86
C ASN A 11 14.23 -2.62 0.37
N TYR A 12 13.30 -2.91 1.31
CA TYR A 12 12.02 -3.57 1.05
C TYR A 12 11.22 -2.90 -0.08
N LYS A 13 11.15 -1.57 -0.11
CA LYS A 13 10.36 -0.85 -1.12
C LYS A 13 10.95 -0.91 -2.53
N LEU A 14 12.27 -1.01 -2.63
CA LEU A 14 12.92 -1.27 -3.92
C LEU A 14 12.62 -2.69 -4.41
N ALA A 15 12.59 -3.67 -3.51
CA ALA A 15 12.17 -5.03 -3.83
C ALA A 15 10.71 -5.06 -4.31
N LEU A 16 9.81 -4.34 -3.63
CA LEU A 16 8.41 -4.20 -4.02
C LEU A 16 8.27 -3.56 -5.41
N LYS A 17 8.96 -2.44 -5.67
CA LYS A 17 8.98 -1.78 -6.99
C LYS A 17 9.45 -2.74 -8.09
N ASN A 18 10.50 -3.50 -7.83
CA ASN A 18 11.01 -4.50 -8.76
C ASN A 18 10.00 -5.62 -8.98
N GLY A 19 9.30 -6.07 -7.93
CA GLY A 19 8.22 -7.04 -8.02
C GLY A 19 7.09 -6.56 -8.93
N PHE A 20 6.61 -5.35 -8.75
CA PHE A 20 5.58 -4.74 -9.60
C PHE A 20 6.02 -4.62 -11.07
N LYS A 21 7.28 -4.20 -11.33
CA LYS A 21 7.80 -4.08 -12.69
C LYS A 21 7.94 -5.41 -13.41
N ASN A 22 8.29 -6.47 -12.69
CA ASN A 22 8.57 -7.79 -13.26
C ASN A 22 7.39 -8.75 -13.18
N ALA A 23 6.26 -8.35 -12.60
CA ALA A 23 5.04 -9.14 -12.60
C ALA A 23 4.59 -9.42 -14.04
N LYS A 24 4.14 -10.65 -14.32
CA LYS A 24 3.80 -11.11 -15.68
C LYS A 24 2.31 -11.27 -15.89
N HIS A 25 1.53 -11.38 -14.82
CA HIS A 25 0.09 -11.61 -14.88
C HIS A 25 -0.69 -10.31 -14.75
N ASP A 26 -1.96 -10.34 -15.16
CA ASP A 26 -2.84 -9.17 -15.24
C ASP A 26 -3.15 -8.56 -13.86
N LEU A 27 -3.17 -9.36 -12.81
CA LEU A 27 -3.41 -8.90 -11.44
C LEU A 27 -2.13 -9.06 -10.60
N ILE A 28 -1.64 -7.96 -10.08
CA ILE A 28 -0.53 -7.93 -9.12
C ILE A 28 -1.12 -7.84 -7.73
N VAL A 29 -0.82 -8.81 -6.87
CA VAL A 29 -1.25 -8.80 -5.47
C VAL A 29 -0.03 -8.65 -4.55
N SER A 30 -0.10 -7.69 -3.65
CA SER A 30 0.95 -7.43 -2.65
C SER A 30 0.41 -7.66 -1.25
N PHE A 31 1.11 -8.49 -0.49
CA PHE A 31 0.87 -8.75 0.92
C PHE A 31 2.10 -8.37 1.74
N ASP A 32 1.88 -7.96 2.98
CA ASP A 32 2.96 -7.89 3.95
C ASP A 32 3.32 -9.32 4.41
N ILE A 33 4.59 -9.56 4.75
CA ILE A 33 5.07 -10.89 5.14
C ILE A 33 4.37 -11.44 6.40
N ASP A 34 3.90 -10.56 7.24
CA ASP A 34 3.24 -10.85 8.52
C ASP A 34 1.71 -10.71 8.45
N TYR A 35 1.17 -10.37 7.27
CA TYR A 35 -0.26 -10.16 7.12
C TYR A 35 -0.77 -10.65 5.75
N PHE A 36 -1.49 -11.75 5.76
CA PHE A 36 -2.15 -12.35 4.61
C PHE A 36 -3.64 -12.51 4.89
N SER A 37 -4.49 -12.21 3.91
CA SER A 37 -5.93 -12.41 3.99
C SER A 37 -6.47 -13.11 2.74
N GLN A 38 -6.97 -14.33 2.93
CA GLN A 38 -7.65 -15.06 1.86
C GLN A 38 -8.89 -14.30 1.37
N LYS A 39 -9.67 -13.71 2.29
CA LYS A 39 -10.84 -12.89 1.96
C LYS A 39 -10.47 -11.73 1.03
N PHE A 40 -9.35 -11.04 1.31
CA PHE A 40 -8.87 -9.97 0.44
C PHE A 40 -8.50 -10.47 -0.96
N LEU A 41 -7.84 -11.63 -1.06
CA LEU A 41 -7.52 -12.25 -2.33
C LEU A 41 -8.79 -12.59 -3.14
N GLU A 42 -9.79 -13.18 -2.50
CA GLU A 42 -11.09 -13.49 -3.14
C GLU A 42 -11.80 -12.21 -3.62
N GLN A 43 -11.77 -11.12 -2.84
CA GLN A 43 -12.32 -9.83 -3.26
C GLN A 43 -11.54 -9.24 -4.44
N SER A 44 -10.21 -9.39 -4.43
CA SER A 44 -9.35 -8.90 -5.52
C SER A 44 -9.64 -9.60 -6.85
N LEU A 45 -9.95 -10.91 -6.82
CA LEU A 45 -10.32 -11.68 -8.00
C LEU A 45 -11.71 -11.33 -8.55
N LYS A 46 -12.57 -10.75 -7.72
CA LYS A 46 -13.93 -10.30 -8.07
C LYS A 46 -14.02 -8.79 -8.32
N LEU A 47 -12.87 -8.11 -8.44
CA LEU A 47 -12.82 -6.66 -8.64
C LEU A 47 -13.58 -6.24 -9.90
N SER A 48 -14.54 -5.33 -9.75
CA SER A 48 -15.32 -4.76 -10.86
C SER A 48 -14.42 -4.01 -11.84
N ASP A 49 -14.79 -3.98 -13.12
CA ASP A 49 -14.00 -3.35 -14.18
C ASP A 49 -13.91 -1.82 -14.08
N GLU A 50 -14.76 -1.21 -13.26
CA GLU A 50 -14.68 0.23 -12.97
C GLU A 50 -13.46 0.61 -12.08
N PHE A 51 -12.85 -0.39 -11.40
CA PHE A 51 -11.69 -0.20 -10.54
C PHE A 51 -10.44 -0.84 -11.14
N VAL A 52 -9.34 -0.13 -11.10
CA VAL A 52 -8.03 -0.66 -11.50
C VAL A 52 -7.34 -1.40 -10.36
N GLY A 53 -7.78 -1.20 -9.14
CA GLY A 53 -7.20 -1.85 -7.98
C GLY A 53 -8.10 -1.81 -6.75
N ILE A 54 -7.69 -2.60 -5.75
CA ILE A 54 -8.32 -2.69 -4.43
C ILE A 54 -7.24 -2.59 -3.35
N VAL A 55 -7.51 -1.85 -2.29
CA VAL A 55 -6.61 -1.64 -1.15
C VAL A 55 -7.34 -1.98 0.15
N ALA A 56 -6.69 -2.72 1.02
CA ALA A 56 -7.20 -3.00 2.36
C ALA A 56 -6.87 -1.82 3.29
N SER A 57 -7.90 -1.10 3.74
CA SER A 57 -7.75 0.05 4.61
C SER A 57 -8.05 -0.29 6.06
N LYS A 58 -7.13 0.11 6.95
CA LYS A 58 -7.29 0.01 8.42
C LYS A 58 -8.21 1.09 8.99
N ARG A 59 -8.62 2.04 8.18
CA ARG A 59 -9.36 3.25 8.60
C ARG A 59 -10.83 3.20 8.27
N MET A 60 -11.30 2.17 7.60
CA MET A 60 -12.72 1.97 7.36
C MET A 60 -13.42 1.60 8.68
N SER A 61 -14.67 2.00 8.84
CA SER A 61 -15.46 1.77 10.07
C SER A 61 -15.59 0.29 10.46
N GLU A 62 -15.51 -0.60 9.48
CA GLU A 62 -15.59 -2.06 9.69
C GLU A 62 -14.21 -2.71 9.90
N SER A 63 -13.12 -1.92 9.94
CA SER A 63 -11.78 -2.45 10.15
C SER A 63 -11.54 -2.70 11.63
N GLU A 64 -10.96 -3.85 11.94
CA GLU A 64 -10.46 -4.17 13.27
C GLU A 64 -9.00 -3.66 13.36
N ASP A 65 -8.81 -2.52 14.01
CA ASP A 65 -7.50 -1.88 14.16
C ASP A 65 -7.14 -1.82 15.66
N GLU A 66 -6.28 -2.71 16.10
CA GLU A 66 -5.79 -2.80 17.49
C GLU A 66 -4.57 -1.92 17.78
N ARG A 67 -4.14 -1.08 16.83
CA ARG A 67 -2.97 -0.20 17.01
C ARG A 67 -3.21 0.84 18.12
N THR A 68 -2.12 1.30 18.73
CA THR A 68 -2.17 2.33 19.77
C THR A 68 -2.76 3.65 19.25
N ILE A 69 -3.39 4.42 20.13
CA ILE A 69 -4.00 5.72 19.79
C ILE A 69 -2.98 6.66 19.14
N VAL A 70 -1.76 6.68 19.61
CA VAL A 70 -0.67 7.52 19.05
C VAL A 70 -0.40 7.17 17.59
N ARG A 71 -0.35 5.88 17.24
CA ARG A 71 -0.14 5.42 15.86
C ARG A 71 -1.34 5.76 14.97
N LYS A 72 -2.56 5.63 15.50
CA LYS A 72 -3.78 6.02 14.79
C LYS A 72 -3.78 7.51 14.49
N LEU A 73 -3.39 8.34 15.46
CA LEU A 73 -3.33 9.80 15.29
C LEU A 73 -2.25 10.19 14.27
N ALA A 74 -1.05 9.62 14.37
CA ALA A 74 0.04 9.87 13.40
C ALA A 74 -0.38 9.49 11.97
N THR A 75 -0.99 8.32 11.79
CA THR A 75 -1.52 7.90 10.48
C THR A 75 -2.62 8.84 9.99
N SER A 76 -3.49 9.32 10.90
CA SER A 76 -4.57 10.25 10.54
C SER A 76 -4.02 11.58 10.05
N THR A 77 -3.03 12.13 10.73
CA THR A 77 -2.36 13.37 10.33
C THR A 77 -1.67 13.22 8.99
N PHE A 78 -0.94 12.11 8.79
CA PHE A 78 -0.28 11.82 7.51
C PHE A 78 -1.29 11.75 6.36
N VAL A 79 -2.38 10.99 6.51
CA VAL A 79 -3.41 10.89 5.46
C VAL A 79 -4.10 12.23 5.22
N LEU A 80 -4.33 13.05 6.26
CA LEU A 80 -4.90 14.40 6.09
C LEU A 80 -3.98 15.28 5.24
N ILE A 81 -2.68 15.23 5.47
CA ILE A 81 -1.69 15.94 4.67
C ILE A 81 -1.73 15.45 3.21
N LEU A 82 -1.78 14.14 2.98
CA LEU A 82 -1.87 13.58 1.63
C LEU A 82 -3.15 14.03 0.92
N LYS A 83 -4.29 14.01 1.61
CA LYS A 83 -5.56 14.50 1.05
C LYS A 83 -5.52 15.97 0.68
N PHE A 84 -4.91 16.79 1.53
CA PHE A 84 -4.78 18.22 1.27
C PHE A 84 -3.83 18.52 0.11
N LEU A 85 -2.66 17.87 0.06
CA LEU A 85 -1.64 18.14 -0.96
C LEU A 85 -1.94 17.48 -2.30
N PHE A 86 -2.46 16.27 -2.28
CA PHE A 86 -2.63 15.45 -3.49
C PHE A 86 -4.08 15.18 -3.86
N GLN A 87 -5.04 15.61 -3.04
CA GLN A 87 -6.48 15.40 -3.27
C GLN A 87 -6.82 13.91 -3.48
N THR A 88 -6.10 13.01 -2.78
CA THR A 88 -6.38 11.57 -2.83
C THR A 88 -7.68 11.24 -2.11
N SER A 89 -8.45 10.28 -2.65
CA SER A 89 -9.65 9.76 -2.02
C SER A 89 -9.33 8.71 -0.94
N LEU A 90 -8.15 8.10 -1.01
CA LEU A 90 -7.76 6.97 -0.19
C LEU A 90 -7.59 7.35 1.29
N SER A 91 -8.02 6.44 2.15
CA SER A 91 -7.89 6.56 3.60
C SER A 91 -6.67 5.81 4.15
N ASP A 92 -6.12 4.85 3.42
CA ASP A 92 -4.90 4.13 3.74
C ASP A 92 -4.12 3.78 2.47
N THR A 93 -2.79 3.92 2.51
CA THR A 93 -1.93 3.64 1.36
C THR A 93 -0.94 2.49 1.61
N HIS A 94 -0.87 1.99 2.85
CA HIS A 94 0.13 1.00 3.27
C HIS A 94 -0.44 -0.42 3.46
N GLY A 95 -1.72 -0.65 3.20
CA GLY A 95 -2.34 -1.97 3.33
C GLY A 95 -1.99 -2.93 2.19
N MET A 96 -2.52 -4.16 2.32
CA MET A 96 -2.54 -5.11 1.20
C MET A 96 -3.18 -4.44 -0.01
N LYS A 97 -2.66 -4.72 -1.19
CA LYS A 97 -3.18 -4.15 -2.43
C LYS A 97 -3.17 -5.17 -3.56
N ALA A 98 -4.18 -5.09 -4.42
CA ALA A 98 -4.20 -5.80 -5.67
C ALA A 98 -4.52 -4.81 -6.79
N ILE A 99 -3.75 -4.84 -7.87
CA ILE A 99 -3.81 -3.82 -8.92
C ILE A 99 -3.68 -4.48 -10.28
N ARG A 100 -4.50 -4.07 -11.24
CA ARG A 100 -4.45 -4.52 -12.64
C ARG A 100 -3.21 -3.95 -13.32
N ARG A 101 -2.31 -4.84 -13.74
CA ARG A 101 -0.98 -4.51 -14.22
C ARG A 101 -0.99 -3.57 -15.42
N ASP A 102 -1.75 -3.91 -16.45
CA ASP A 102 -1.68 -3.22 -17.74
C ASP A 102 -2.13 -1.77 -17.67
N ASN A 103 -3.09 -1.48 -16.77
CA ASN A 103 -3.58 -0.12 -16.57
C ASN A 103 -2.56 0.81 -15.89
N ILE A 104 -1.60 0.26 -15.14
CA ILE A 104 -0.71 1.04 -14.25
C ILE A 104 0.78 0.93 -14.59
N GLN A 105 1.12 0.32 -15.70
CA GLN A 105 2.53 0.11 -16.07
C GLN A 105 3.30 1.44 -16.22
N LYS A 106 2.64 2.47 -16.73
CA LYS A 106 3.19 3.81 -16.83
C LYS A 106 3.45 4.40 -15.45
N GLU A 107 2.49 4.28 -14.54
CA GLU A 107 2.56 4.80 -13.17
C GLU A 107 3.68 4.13 -12.38
N ILE A 108 3.81 2.79 -12.46
CA ILE A 108 4.90 2.03 -11.83
C ILE A 108 6.28 2.56 -12.30
N ASN A 109 6.41 2.83 -13.60
CA ASN A 109 7.67 3.31 -14.16
C ASN A 109 7.99 4.74 -13.71
N ASN A 110 6.96 5.56 -13.50
CA ASN A 110 7.08 6.97 -13.11
C ASN A 110 7.26 7.17 -11.59
N VAL A 111 7.10 6.12 -10.75
CA VAL A 111 7.37 6.24 -9.32
C VAL A 111 8.84 6.55 -9.10
N ILE A 112 9.11 7.68 -8.45
CA ILE A 112 10.46 8.16 -8.15
C ILE A 112 10.94 7.59 -6.82
N SER A 113 10.06 7.51 -5.81
CA SER A 113 10.44 7.06 -4.48
C SER A 113 10.90 5.62 -4.47
N THR A 114 11.97 5.39 -3.73
CA THR A 114 12.58 4.07 -3.51
C THR A 114 12.56 3.66 -2.04
N GLN A 115 11.99 4.51 -1.17
CA GLN A 115 11.89 4.33 0.27
C GLN A 115 10.43 4.08 0.71
N ASP A 116 10.13 4.36 1.95
CA ASP A 116 8.88 3.99 2.63
C ASP A 116 7.58 4.54 2.01
N ILE A 117 7.67 5.50 1.09
CA ILE A 117 6.51 6.11 0.44
C ILE A 117 6.22 5.58 -0.97
N PHE A 118 6.90 4.50 -1.43
CA PHE A 118 6.64 3.91 -2.75
C PHE A 118 5.16 3.58 -2.97
N ASP A 119 4.55 2.90 -2.01
CA ASP A 119 3.13 2.52 -2.08
C ASP A 119 2.21 3.73 -2.19
N THR A 120 2.47 4.73 -1.36
CA THR A 120 1.71 5.98 -1.33
C THR A 120 1.82 6.73 -2.65
N GLU A 121 3.05 6.88 -3.17
CA GLU A 121 3.27 7.55 -4.45
C GLU A 121 2.60 6.80 -5.60
N LEU A 122 2.73 5.47 -5.65
CA LEU A 122 2.09 4.67 -6.70
C LEU A 122 0.58 4.86 -6.72
N LEU A 123 -0.09 4.74 -5.57
CA LEU A 123 -1.54 4.87 -5.48
C LEU A 123 -2.02 6.29 -5.84
N ILE A 124 -1.31 7.32 -5.39
CA ILE A 124 -1.61 8.71 -5.76
C ILE A 124 -1.47 8.93 -7.27
N ARG A 125 -0.42 8.37 -7.90
CA ARG A 125 -0.24 8.47 -9.35
C ARG A 125 -1.36 7.78 -10.12
N ILE A 126 -1.80 6.62 -9.67
CA ILE A 126 -2.94 5.90 -10.25
C ILE A 126 -4.21 6.76 -10.20
N GLU A 127 -4.54 7.35 -9.06
CA GLU A 127 -5.69 8.25 -8.94
C GLU A 127 -5.55 9.50 -9.83
N LYS A 128 -4.36 10.11 -9.87
CA LYS A 128 -4.07 11.29 -10.72
C LYS A 128 -4.17 10.99 -12.22
N SER A 129 -3.96 9.75 -12.62
CA SER A 129 -4.18 9.29 -14.00
C SER A 129 -5.65 9.01 -14.32
N GLY A 130 -6.56 9.28 -13.38
CA GLY A 130 -8.01 9.12 -13.55
C GLY A 130 -8.54 7.73 -13.26
N PHE A 131 -7.71 6.83 -12.76
CA PHE A 131 -8.15 5.50 -12.37
C PHE A 131 -8.76 5.49 -10.96
N ARG A 132 -9.72 4.59 -10.76
CA ARG A 132 -10.38 4.41 -9.47
C ARG A 132 -9.82 3.22 -8.72
N ILE A 133 -9.64 3.38 -7.41
CA ILE A 133 -9.19 2.32 -6.49
C ILE A 133 -10.31 2.09 -5.48
N GLN A 134 -10.67 0.82 -5.27
CA GLN A 134 -11.63 0.42 -4.25
C GLN A 134 -10.92 0.25 -2.90
N GLU A 135 -11.48 0.77 -1.82
CA GLU A 135 -11.05 0.43 -0.46
C GLU A 135 -11.96 -0.64 0.15
N VAL A 136 -11.37 -1.55 0.91
CA VAL A 136 -12.08 -2.57 1.68
C VAL A 136 -11.56 -2.61 3.12
N PRO A 137 -12.38 -3.01 4.10
CA PRO A 137 -11.96 -3.10 5.48
C PRO A 137 -10.82 -4.12 5.67
N ALA A 138 -9.81 -3.74 6.44
CA ALA A 138 -8.72 -4.62 6.86
C ALA A 138 -8.90 -5.07 8.30
N LYS A 139 -8.63 -6.36 8.59
CA LYS A 139 -8.44 -6.85 9.95
C LYS A 139 -6.95 -6.87 10.23
N VAL A 140 -6.48 -6.13 11.20
CA VAL A 140 -5.05 -6.08 11.54
C VAL A 140 -4.85 -6.37 13.01
N ASN A 141 -4.30 -7.53 13.28
CA ASN A 141 -3.75 -7.86 14.59
C ASN A 141 -2.28 -7.44 14.58
N GLU A 142 -1.94 -6.42 15.36
CA GLU A 142 -0.57 -5.93 15.39
C GLU A 142 0.31 -6.84 16.27
N ILE A 143 1.18 -7.60 15.61
CA ILE A 143 2.13 -8.50 16.29
C ILE A 143 3.45 -7.74 16.62
N ARG A 144 3.67 -6.56 16.03
CA ARG A 144 4.93 -5.81 16.21
C ARG A 144 4.91 -4.95 17.47
N PRO A 145 5.92 -5.04 18.35
CA PRO A 145 6.02 -4.13 19.50
C PRO A 145 6.12 -2.67 19.05
N SER A 146 5.47 -1.78 19.79
CA SER A 146 5.25 -0.36 19.47
C SER A 146 6.51 0.54 19.41
N VAL A 147 7.70 -0.04 19.55
CA VAL A 147 8.97 0.71 19.72
C VAL A 147 9.48 1.38 18.43
N SER A 148 9.02 0.97 17.25
CA SER A 148 9.60 1.42 15.98
C SER A 148 9.21 2.84 15.55
N VAL A 149 8.09 3.41 16.02
CA VAL A 149 7.60 4.71 15.55
C VAL A 149 8.39 5.88 16.11
N ILE A 150 8.85 5.80 17.35
CA ILE A 150 9.62 6.88 17.99
C ILE A 150 11.03 6.97 17.39
N PHE A 151 11.63 5.83 17.04
CA PHE A 151 12.95 5.80 16.41
C PHE A 151 12.95 6.33 14.97
N THR A 152 11.90 6.07 14.20
CA THR A 152 11.82 6.54 12.80
C THR A 152 11.59 8.05 12.73
N LEU A 153 10.83 8.63 13.66
CA LEU A 153 10.62 10.09 13.73
C LEU A 153 11.88 10.85 14.21
N SER A 154 12.75 10.21 15.00
CA SER A 154 14.01 10.84 15.46
C SER A 154 15.10 10.87 14.38
N LEU A 155 15.02 10.01 13.36
CA LEU A 155 15.96 9.98 12.21
C LEU A 155 15.64 10.99 11.11
N ILE A 156 14.48 11.64 11.17
CA ILE A 156 14.08 12.70 10.22
C ILE A 156 14.61 14.09 10.68
N HIS A 157 15.27 14.17 11.83
CA HIS A 157 15.81 15.41 12.41
C HIS A 157 17.32 15.58 12.25
N ILE A 158 17.94 14.91 11.27
CA ILE A 158 19.34 15.17 10.92
C ILE A 158 19.46 15.49 9.44
#